data_92a835c19500bfdc04633547c43f699d
#
_entry.id   92a835c19500bfdc04633547c43f699d
#
_cell.length_a   1.000
_cell.length_b   1.000
_cell.length_c   1.000
_cell.angle_alpha   90.00
_cell.angle_beta   90.00
_cell.angle_gamma   90.00
#
_symmetry.space_group_name_H-M   'P 1'
#
loop_
_entity.id
_entity.type
_entity.pdbx_description
1 polymer ?
#
loop_
_entity_poly.entity_id
_entity_poly.type
_entity_poly.pdbx_seq_one_letter_code
_entity_poly.pdbx_strand_id
1 'polypeptide(L)'
;VIPVLILCFARLDTLQQALASILKQPHGAIYISCDGPTPVYERECAEVQQYITELLKTGVIQNLRISEVNEGTLIGVSNGIDWFFKQESIGIIIEDDLILEPRLLEAIEVSSNYLAFDNVVSVGLHNRIPTKFISNNAQILRRSKFVISWGWVTTRKEWSDRITTFRDVNYRQLFVAMIRAIGPSSATYHLWRYRGQLSQERIDARKCNWDDLWQINCFLKDKTVAVFNRNMITNIGNDERATHTVGASLHAKIIPITDAEFKSSTCWNLPQSIDKLSDSYFIRDRKISSIIRMKVRIRTRLGLR
;
A
#
# COMPACT_ATOMS: atom_id res chain seq x y z
N VAL A 1 -11.41 13.57 12.08
CA VAL A 1 -11.54 12.61 10.97
C VAL A 1 -10.32 12.74 10.07
N ILE A 2 -9.69 11.60 9.75
CA ILE A 2 -8.41 11.56 9.03
C ILE A 2 -8.66 11.83 7.53
N PRO A 3 -7.88 12.72 6.89
CA PRO A 3 -7.98 12.98 5.46
C PRO A 3 -7.53 11.78 4.61
N VAL A 4 -8.08 11.69 3.39
CA VAL A 4 -7.85 10.60 2.45
C VAL A 4 -7.15 11.14 1.19
N LEU A 5 -6.04 10.52 0.79
CA LEU A 5 -5.40 10.71 -0.50
C LEU A 5 -5.74 9.51 -1.41
N ILE A 6 -6.32 9.78 -2.58
CA ILE A 6 -6.50 8.82 -3.65
C ILE A 6 -5.42 9.04 -4.70
N LEU A 7 -4.67 8.00 -5.01
CA LEU A 7 -3.70 7.97 -6.10
C LEU A 7 -4.35 7.34 -7.31
N CYS A 8 -4.37 8.01 -8.45
CA CYS A 8 -5.03 7.52 -9.67
C CYS A 8 -4.20 7.78 -10.93
N PHE A 9 -4.60 7.12 -12.03
CA PHE A 9 -3.97 7.28 -13.33
C PHE A 9 -5.01 7.32 -14.48
N ALA A 10 -5.47 6.16 -14.98
CA ALA A 10 -6.24 6.06 -16.22
C ALA A 10 -7.46 5.13 -16.12
N ARG A 11 -7.99 4.91 -14.91
CA ARG A 11 -9.11 3.98 -14.68
C ARG A 11 -10.27 4.71 -14.01
N LEU A 12 -11.12 5.37 -14.83
CA LEU A 12 -12.25 6.16 -14.35
C LEU A 12 -13.28 5.31 -13.58
N ASP A 13 -13.58 4.12 -14.08
CA ASP A 13 -14.58 3.21 -13.54
C ASP A 13 -14.22 2.71 -12.12
N THR A 14 -12.96 2.40 -11.89
CA THR A 14 -12.48 1.98 -10.56
C THR A 14 -12.39 3.17 -9.60
N LEU A 15 -11.89 4.32 -10.06
CA LEU A 15 -11.84 5.55 -9.28
C LEU A 15 -13.22 5.97 -8.77
N GLN A 16 -14.24 5.91 -9.62
CA GLN A 16 -15.61 6.24 -9.23
C GLN A 16 -16.12 5.32 -8.12
N GLN A 17 -15.85 4.02 -8.22
CA GLN A 17 -16.23 3.05 -7.20
C GLN A 17 -15.46 3.25 -5.88
N ALA A 18 -14.15 3.48 -5.96
CA ALA A 18 -13.32 3.77 -4.79
C ALA A 18 -13.82 5.03 -4.06
N LEU A 19 -14.03 6.13 -4.79
CA LEU A 19 -14.58 7.36 -4.24
C LEU A 19 -15.95 7.16 -3.61
N ALA A 20 -16.86 6.45 -4.29
CA ALA A 20 -18.20 6.17 -3.78
C ALA A 20 -18.17 5.37 -2.46
N SER A 21 -17.17 4.50 -2.26
CA SER A 21 -17.01 3.75 -1.01
C SER A 21 -16.57 4.63 0.16
N ILE A 22 -15.80 5.70 -0.11
CA ILE A 22 -15.40 6.70 0.88
C ILE A 22 -16.59 7.59 1.24
N LEU A 23 -17.29 8.13 0.24
CA LEU A 23 -18.41 9.05 0.42
C LEU A 23 -19.60 8.44 1.18
N LYS A 24 -19.70 7.12 1.24
CA LYS A 24 -20.72 6.41 2.04
C LYS A 24 -20.41 6.35 3.54
N GLN A 25 -19.26 6.84 3.99
CA GLN A 25 -18.79 6.81 5.37
C GLN A 25 -18.51 8.25 5.87
N PRO A 26 -18.56 8.51 7.18
CA PRO A 26 -17.98 9.73 7.72
C PRO A 26 -16.50 9.82 7.36
N HIS A 27 -16.12 10.82 6.57
CA HIS A 27 -14.76 10.96 6.05
C HIS A 27 -14.18 12.36 6.32
N GLY A 28 -12.85 12.46 6.33
CA GLY A 28 -12.12 13.73 6.33
C GLY A 28 -12.05 14.34 4.93
N ALA A 29 -11.20 15.34 4.80
CA ALA A 29 -10.90 15.96 3.52
C ALA A 29 -10.41 14.92 2.50
N ILE A 30 -10.87 15.00 1.25
CA ILE A 30 -10.46 14.10 0.17
C ILE A 30 -9.52 14.85 -0.77
N TYR A 31 -8.37 14.26 -1.02
CA TYR A 31 -7.34 14.71 -1.95
C TYR A 31 -7.17 13.69 -3.06
N ILE A 32 -6.95 14.15 -4.30
CA ILE A 32 -6.64 13.25 -5.41
C ILE A 32 -5.33 13.67 -6.05
N SER A 33 -4.43 12.71 -6.29
CA SER A 33 -3.23 12.90 -7.12
C SER A 33 -3.31 11.99 -8.32
N CYS A 34 -3.38 12.59 -9.51
CA CYS A 34 -3.45 11.89 -10.80
C CYS A 34 -2.09 11.97 -11.50
N ASP A 35 -1.55 10.81 -11.91
CA ASP A 35 -0.35 10.77 -12.75
C ASP A 35 -0.67 11.23 -14.18
N GLY A 36 0.35 11.69 -14.91
CA GLY A 36 0.21 12.18 -16.27
C GLY A 36 0.04 11.06 -17.31
N PRO A 37 -0.38 11.41 -18.54
CA PRO A 37 -0.67 10.43 -19.57
C PRO A 37 0.59 9.72 -20.09
N THR A 38 0.37 8.50 -20.59
CA THR A 38 1.30 7.82 -21.50
C THR A 38 0.68 7.79 -22.90
N PRO A 39 1.46 7.59 -23.98
CA PRO A 39 0.89 7.50 -25.33
C PRO A 39 -0.20 6.43 -25.51
N VAL A 40 -0.19 5.40 -24.65
CA VAL A 40 -1.18 4.31 -24.68
C VAL A 40 -2.48 4.69 -23.95
N TYR A 41 -2.41 5.54 -22.93
CA TYR A 41 -3.54 5.89 -22.04
C TYR A 41 -3.86 7.39 -22.05
N GLU A 42 -3.61 8.07 -23.18
CA GLU A 42 -3.84 9.52 -23.29
C GLU A 42 -5.32 9.89 -23.11
N ARG A 43 -6.20 9.16 -23.77
CA ARG A 43 -7.64 9.37 -23.71
C ARG A 43 -8.20 9.05 -22.32
N GLU A 44 -7.89 7.88 -21.78
CA GLU A 44 -8.36 7.43 -20.48
C GLU A 44 -7.88 8.36 -19.35
N CYS A 45 -6.65 8.86 -19.43
CA CYS A 45 -6.13 9.87 -18.53
C CYS A 45 -6.91 11.18 -18.63
N ALA A 46 -7.23 11.65 -19.84
CA ALA A 46 -8.01 12.87 -20.03
C ALA A 46 -9.43 12.74 -19.44
N GLU A 47 -10.08 11.57 -19.60
CA GLU A 47 -11.40 11.29 -18.99
C GLU A 47 -11.33 11.34 -17.46
N VAL A 48 -10.29 10.75 -16.83
CA VAL A 48 -10.06 10.82 -15.39
C VAL A 48 -9.82 12.26 -14.94
N GLN A 49 -8.93 13.00 -15.61
CA GLN A 49 -8.59 14.38 -15.28
C GLN A 49 -9.79 15.32 -15.37
N GLN A 50 -10.63 15.15 -16.39
CA GLN A 50 -11.88 15.89 -16.51
C GLN A 50 -12.81 15.61 -15.33
N TYR A 51 -13.02 14.36 -14.99
CA TYR A 51 -13.87 13.94 -13.87
C TYR A 51 -13.40 14.51 -12.53
N ILE A 52 -12.12 14.37 -12.19
CA ILE A 52 -11.59 14.84 -10.91
C ILE A 52 -11.56 16.39 -10.84
N THR A 53 -11.41 17.07 -11.97
CA THR A 53 -11.51 18.53 -12.04
C THR A 53 -12.95 18.99 -11.71
N GLU A 54 -13.96 18.27 -12.17
CA GLU A 54 -15.36 18.56 -11.85
C GLU A 54 -15.66 18.29 -10.37
N LEU A 55 -15.11 17.24 -9.78
CA LEU A 55 -15.22 16.97 -8.34
C LEU A 55 -14.64 18.10 -7.49
N LEU A 56 -13.55 18.71 -7.91
CA LEU A 56 -12.96 19.89 -7.24
C LEU A 56 -13.89 21.09 -7.32
N LYS A 57 -14.46 21.38 -8.52
CA LYS A 57 -15.38 22.50 -8.71
C LYS A 57 -16.66 22.38 -7.89
N THR A 58 -17.16 21.16 -7.74
CA THR A 58 -18.37 20.87 -6.96
C THR A 58 -18.13 20.74 -5.47
N GLY A 59 -16.86 20.82 -5.02
CA GLY A 59 -16.48 20.73 -3.61
C GLY A 59 -16.55 19.33 -3.00
N VAL A 60 -16.65 18.28 -3.83
CA VAL A 60 -16.62 16.89 -3.36
C VAL A 60 -15.22 16.53 -2.87
N ILE A 61 -14.18 17.08 -3.50
CA ILE A 61 -12.79 16.95 -3.04
C ILE A 61 -12.21 18.31 -2.66
N GLN A 62 -11.26 18.32 -1.74
CA GLN A 62 -10.65 19.54 -1.19
C GLN A 62 -9.52 20.06 -2.03
N ASN A 63 -8.73 19.16 -2.64
CA ASN A 63 -7.58 19.57 -3.44
C ASN A 63 -7.18 18.49 -4.44
N LEU A 64 -6.48 18.90 -5.49
CA LEU A 64 -6.15 18.10 -6.66
C LEU A 64 -4.71 18.38 -7.11
N ARG A 65 -3.97 17.31 -7.41
CA ARG A 65 -2.70 17.34 -8.13
C ARG A 65 -2.84 16.57 -9.44
N ILE A 66 -2.48 17.18 -10.55
CA ILE A 66 -2.40 16.53 -11.86
C ILE A 66 -0.97 16.70 -12.38
N SER A 67 -0.33 15.61 -12.77
CA SER A 67 0.98 15.63 -13.43
C SER A 67 0.81 15.86 -14.95
N GLU A 68 1.63 16.71 -15.53
CA GLU A 68 1.61 16.96 -16.98
C GLU A 68 2.17 15.76 -17.77
N VAL A 69 3.12 15.05 -17.17
CA VAL A 69 3.79 13.89 -17.77
C VAL A 69 3.66 12.67 -16.86
N ASN A 70 3.76 11.48 -17.45
CA ASN A 70 3.76 10.25 -16.65
C ASN A 70 5.05 10.12 -15.84
N GLU A 71 4.91 10.19 -14.53
CA GLU A 71 5.99 10.06 -13.55
C GLU A 71 6.25 8.59 -13.16
N GLY A 72 5.28 7.72 -13.40
CA GLY A 72 5.35 6.28 -13.08
C GLY A 72 5.26 5.95 -11.60
N THR A 73 5.36 4.67 -11.28
CA THR A 73 4.96 4.17 -9.96
C THR A 73 5.82 4.71 -8.82
N LEU A 74 7.15 4.77 -8.97
CA LEU A 74 8.00 5.26 -7.88
C LEU A 74 7.87 6.77 -7.70
N ILE A 75 7.98 7.52 -8.77
CA ILE A 75 8.06 8.99 -8.72
C ILE A 75 6.67 9.57 -8.51
N GLY A 76 5.68 9.15 -9.31
CA GLY A 76 4.31 9.69 -9.26
C GLY A 76 3.62 9.46 -7.93
N VAL A 77 3.72 8.24 -7.38
CA VAL A 77 3.19 7.92 -6.06
C VAL A 77 3.90 8.74 -4.98
N SER A 78 5.25 8.79 -5.01
CA SER A 78 6.01 9.55 -4.02
C SER A 78 5.69 11.04 -4.05
N ASN A 79 5.64 11.64 -5.24
CA ASN A 79 5.31 13.05 -5.42
C ASN A 79 3.86 13.37 -4.97
N GLY A 80 2.91 12.47 -5.26
CA GLY A 80 1.53 12.59 -4.79
C GLY A 80 1.41 12.62 -3.28
N ILE A 81 2.11 11.71 -2.60
CA ILE A 81 2.13 11.64 -1.13
C ILE A 81 2.91 12.82 -0.54
N ASP A 82 4.03 13.23 -1.14
CA ASP A 82 4.79 14.42 -0.71
C ASP A 82 3.95 15.70 -0.81
N TRP A 83 3.19 15.86 -1.91
CA TRP A 83 2.27 16.96 -2.09
C TRP A 83 1.16 16.97 -1.03
N PHE A 84 0.57 15.81 -0.75
CA PHE A 84 -0.46 15.66 0.27
C PHE A 84 0.06 16.03 1.66
N PHE A 85 1.23 15.52 2.06
CA PHE A 85 1.82 15.81 3.36
C PHE A 85 2.42 17.22 3.51
N LYS A 86 2.44 18.06 2.48
CA LYS A 86 2.65 19.51 2.65
C LYS A 86 1.45 20.18 3.35
N GLN A 87 0.26 19.59 3.23
CA GLN A 87 -0.99 20.14 3.74
C GLN A 87 -1.45 19.41 5.00
N GLU A 88 -1.28 18.09 5.05
CA GLU A 88 -1.79 17.23 6.13
C GLU A 88 -0.67 16.64 6.99
N SER A 89 -0.95 16.41 8.28
CA SER A 89 0.01 15.80 9.22
C SER A 89 -0.12 14.28 9.33
N ILE A 90 -1.29 13.75 9.01
CA ILE A 90 -1.65 12.34 8.98
C ILE A 90 -2.57 12.09 7.80
N GLY A 91 -2.55 10.91 7.22
CA GLY A 91 -3.45 10.59 6.11
C GLY A 91 -3.61 9.12 5.80
N ILE A 92 -4.76 8.82 5.23
CA ILE A 92 -5.09 7.53 4.61
C ILE A 92 -4.66 7.62 3.15
N ILE A 93 -3.84 6.69 2.69
CA ILE A 93 -3.38 6.61 1.30
C ILE A 93 -3.98 5.37 0.66
N ILE A 94 -4.70 5.54 -0.44
CA ILE A 94 -5.29 4.47 -1.23
C ILE A 94 -5.03 4.66 -2.73
N GLU A 95 -5.18 3.58 -3.50
CA GLU A 95 -5.15 3.60 -4.96
C GLU A 95 -6.58 3.62 -5.53
N ASP A 96 -6.73 3.98 -6.80
CA ASP A 96 -8.02 4.15 -7.49
C ASP A 96 -8.83 2.86 -7.67
N ASP A 97 -8.29 1.71 -7.32
CA ASP A 97 -8.92 0.39 -7.42
C ASP A 97 -9.24 -0.26 -6.07
N LEU A 98 -9.18 0.50 -4.99
CA LEU A 98 -9.42 0.01 -3.62
C LEU A 98 -10.80 0.43 -3.10
N ILE A 99 -11.68 -0.53 -2.94
CA ILE A 99 -13.01 -0.35 -2.34
C ILE A 99 -12.91 -0.54 -0.83
N LEU A 100 -13.36 0.46 -0.08
CA LEU A 100 -13.35 0.44 1.38
C LEU A 100 -14.59 -0.28 1.92
N GLU A 101 -14.36 -1.16 2.89
CA GLU A 101 -15.44 -1.77 3.68
C GLU A 101 -16.19 -0.70 4.48
N PRO A 102 -17.51 -0.80 4.62
CA PRO A 102 -18.26 0.03 5.57
C PRO A 102 -17.65 0.00 6.97
N ARG A 103 -17.54 1.17 7.63
CA ARG A 103 -16.91 1.37 8.93
C ARG A 103 -15.36 1.27 8.94
N LEU A 104 -14.70 1.12 7.78
CA LEU A 104 -13.23 1.15 7.77
C LEU A 104 -12.70 2.47 8.30
N LEU A 105 -13.29 3.60 7.92
CA LEU A 105 -12.82 4.92 8.38
C LEU A 105 -12.98 5.08 9.89
N GLU A 106 -14.05 4.55 10.49
CA GLU A 106 -14.22 4.47 11.95
C GLU A 106 -13.11 3.59 12.59
N ALA A 107 -12.80 2.45 11.99
CA ALA A 107 -11.75 1.55 12.48
C ALA A 107 -10.36 2.21 12.42
N ILE A 108 -10.11 3.03 11.40
CA ILE A 108 -8.87 3.79 11.26
C ILE A 108 -8.74 4.85 12.35
N GLU A 109 -9.80 5.56 12.71
CA GLU A 109 -9.77 6.55 13.82
C GLU A 109 -9.27 5.90 15.12
N VAL A 110 -9.74 4.70 15.42
CA VAL A 110 -9.30 3.96 16.62
C VAL A 110 -7.85 3.52 16.50
N SER A 111 -7.46 2.95 15.36
CA SER A 111 -6.15 2.33 15.17
C SER A 111 -5.02 3.33 14.90
N SER A 112 -5.33 4.52 14.42
CA SER A 112 -4.33 5.58 14.13
C SER A 112 -3.59 6.06 15.39
N ASN A 113 -4.16 5.88 16.58
CA ASN A 113 -3.49 6.17 17.84
C ASN A 113 -2.14 5.44 17.99
N TYR A 114 -1.99 4.28 17.32
CA TYR A 114 -0.73 3.54 17.34
C TYR A 114 0.41 4.19 16.56
N LEU A 115 0.10 5.17 15.69
CA LEU A 115 1.11 5.97 14.99
C LEU A 115 1.83 6.97 15.92
N ALA A 116 1.33 7.16 17.13
CA ALA A 116 2.03 7.91 18.18
C ALA A 116 3.22 7.12 18.77
N PHE A 117 3.29 5.80 18.59
CA PHE A 117 4.42 5.00 19.03
C PHE A 117 5.58 5.10 18.05
N ASP A 118 6.76 5.48 18.52
CA ASP A 118 7.95 5.73 17.69
C ASP A 118 8.38 4.57 16.79
N ASN A 119 7.99 3.34 17.12
CA ASN A 119 8.34 2.17 16.33
C ASN A 119 7.25 1.70 15.36
N VAL A 120 6.10 2.39 15.27
CA VAL A 120 5.00 2.08 14.33
C VAL A 120 4.99 3.11 13.22
N VAL A 121 5.34 2.69 12.00
CA VAL A 121 5.46 3.58 10.84
C VAL A 121 4.15 3.77 10.08
N SER A 122 3.26 2.77 10.13
CA SER A 122 1.98 2.83 9.42
C SER A 122 0.96 1.83 10.00
N VAL A 123 -0.32 2.05 9.65
CA VAL A 123 -1.41 1.08 9.85
C VAL A 123 -1.82 0.56 8.48
N GLY A 124 -1.66 -0.73 8.24
CA GLY A 124 -2.04 -1.40 6.99
C GLY A 124 -3.48 -1.90 7.03
N LEU A 125 -4.27 -1.61 6.00
CA LEU A 125 -5.72 -1.84 5.96
C LEU A 125 -6.10 -3.15 5.27
N HIS A 126 -5.20 -3.73 4.49
CA HIS A 126 -5.42 -4.97 3.77
C HIS A 126 -4.79 -6.16 4.49
N ASN A 127 -5.55 -7.25 4.64
CA ASN A 127 -5.05 -8.51 5.17
C ASN A 127 -5.20 -9.65 4.15
N ARG A 128 -4.07 -10.18 3.71
CA ARG A 128 -3.97 -11.36 2.83
C ARG A 128 -3.54 -12.64 3.54
N ILE A 129 -3.38 -12.60 4.85
CA ILE A 129 -2.94 -13.74 5.63
C ILE A 129 -4.15 -14.56 6.07
N PRO A 130 -4.25 -15.86 5.72
CA PRO A 130 -5.32 -16.71 6.23
C PRO A 130 -5.30 -16.80 7.76
N THR A 131 -6.46 -16.79 8.38
CA THR A 131 -6.67 -16.73 9.84
C THR A 131 -5.82 -17.73 10.61
N LYS A 132 -5.64 -18.94 10.08
CA LYS A 132 -4.81 -20.00 10.71
C LYS A 132 -3.31 -19.66 10.81
N PHE A 133 -2.84 -18.63 10.12
CA PHE A 133 -1.47 -18.13 10.17
C PHE A 133 -1.34 -16.79 10.92
N ILE A 134 -2.36 -16.42 11.69
CA ILE A 134 -2.35 -15.27 12.59
C ILE A 134 -2.27 -15.81 14.02
N SER A 135 -1.24 -15.42 14.76
CA SER A 135 -0.96 -15.97 16.11
C SER A 135 -2.10 -15.69 17.09
N ASN A 136 -2.72 -14.51 17.01
CA ASN A 136 -3.89 -14.14 17.80
C ASN A 136 -4.94 -13.48 16.93
N ASN A 137 -5.85 -14.27 16.39
CA ASN A 137 -6.94 -13.80 15.52
C ASN A 137 -8.14 -13.19 16.27
N ALA A 138 -8.16 -13.26 17.60
CA ALA A 138 -9.13 -12.54 18.43
C ALA A 138 -8.81 -11.02 18.47
N GLN A 139 -7.57 -10.64 18.25
CA GLN A 139 -7.18 -9.23 18.09
C GLN A 139 -7.56 -8.71 16.70
N ILE A 140 -7.94 -7.44 16.63
CA ILE A 140 -8.21 -6.75 15.36
C ILE A 140 -6.90 -6.38 14.66
N LEU A 141 -5.85 -6.11 15.42
CA LEU A 141 -4.54 -5.71 14.95
C LEU A 141 -3.45 -6.72 15.30
N ARG A 142 -2.46 -6.85 14.45
CA ARG A 142 -1.19 -7.50 14.70
C ARG A 142 -0.03 -6.58 14.39
N ARG A 143 1.14 -6.87 14.92
CA ARG A 143 2.38 -6.17 14.61
C ARG A 143 3.18 -6.97 13.58
N SER A 144 3.62 -6.31 12.51
CA SER A 144 4.37 -6.92 11.40
C SER A 144 5.64 -6.14 11.08
N LYS A 145 6.63 -6.79 10.49
CA LYS A 145 7.79 -6.15 9.84
C LYS A 145 7.53 -5.75 8.39
N PHE A 146 6.38 -6.10 7.85
CA PHE A 146 6.06 -5.87 6.44
C PHE A 146 5.02 -4.79 6.27
N VAL A 147 5.32 -3.84 5.39
CA VAL A 147 4.38 -2.79 4.97
C VAL A 147 3.26 -3.37 4.12
N ILE A 148 2.11 -2.73 4.22
CA ILE A 148 0.95 -3.01 3.37
C ILE A 148 0.79 -1.81 2.42
N SER A 149 0.85 -2.07 1.10
CA SER A 149 0.71 -1.04 0.07
C SER A 149 -0.74 -0.85 -0.40
N TRP A 150 -1.61 -1.85 -0.24
CA TRP A 150 -3.03 -1.72 -0.57
C TRP A 150 -3.79 -1.08 0.58
N GLY A 151 -3.83 0.24 0.58
CA GLY A 151 -4.47 1.05 1.62
C GLY A 151 -3.72 1.03 2.96
N TRP A 152 -3.32 2.18 3.42
CA TRP A 152 -2.54 2.35 4.64
C TRP A 152 -2.64 3.76 5.19
N VAL A 153 -2.32 3.91 6.47
CA VAL A 153 -2.31 5.21 7.16
C VAL A 153 -0.91 5.47 7.67
N THR A 154 -0.44 6.71 7.51
CA THR A 154 0.85 7.14 8.10
C THR A 154 0.82 8.62 8.43
N THR A 155 1.91 9.12 9.02
CA THR A 155 2.10 10.53 9.34
C THR A 155 3.12 11.19 8.41
N ARG A 156 3.02 12.53 8.28
CA ARG A 156 4.04 13.34 7.61
C ARG A 156 5.44 13.05 8.15
N LYS A 157 5.59 12.94 9.47
CA LYS A 157 6.89 12.66 10.14
C LYS A 157 7.52 11.39 9.59
N GLU A 158 6.79 10.28 9.61
CA GLU A 158 7.32 8.99 9.17
C GLU A 158 7.61 8.97 7.65
N TRP A 159 6.74 9.59 6.86
CA TRP A 159 6.91 9.67 5.41
C TRP A 159 8.09 10.55 5.00
N SER A 160 8.25 11.73 5.61
CA SER A 160 9.31 12.68 5.27
C SER A 160 10.71 12.18 5.63
N ASP A 161 10.81 11.29 6.62
CA ASP A 161 12.08 10.71 7.08
C ASP A 161 12.45 9.43 6.29
N ARG A 162 12.02 9.28 5.04
CA ARG A 162 12.32 8.08 4.24
C ARG A 162 13.53 8.27 3.32
N ILE A 163 14.17 7.16 2.94
CA ILE A 163 15.06 7.09 1.78
C ILE A 163 14.19 7.19 0.52
N THR A 164 14.56 8.04 -0.42
CA THR A 164 13.77 8.35 -1.63
C THR A 164 14.30 7.70 -2.91
N THR A 165 15.48 7.10 -2.87
CA THR A 165 16.11 6.44 -4.02
C THR A 165 16.84 5.16 -3.59
N PHE A 166 16.83 4.15 -4.45
CA PHE A 166 17.58 2.91 -4.21
C PHE A 166 19.11 3.12 -4.23
N ARG A 167 19.58 4.21 -4.83
CA ARG A 167 21.01 4.57 -4.88
C ARG A 167 21.56 4.95 -3.50
N ASP A 168 20.72 5.53 -2.64
CA ASP A 168 21.12 5.99 -1.30
C ASP A 168 21.04 4.87 -0.24
N VAL A 169 20.59 3.68 -0.64
CA VAL A 169 20.47 2.54 0.28
C VAL A 169 21.85 1.95 0.59
N ASN A 170 22.20 1.91 1.87
CA ASN A 170 23.33 1.12 2.35
C ASN A 170 22.97 -0.37 2.40
N TYR A 171 23.21 -1.09 1.32
CA TYR A 171 22.81 -2.50 1.17
C TYR A 171 23.48 -3.45 2.17
N ARG A 172 24.64 -3.10 2.71
CA ARG A 172 25.30 -3.89 3.77
C ARG A 172 24.54 -3.76 5.08
N GLN A 173 24.22 -2.54 5.50
CA GLN A 173 23.40 -2.29 6.69
C GLN A 173 22.01 -2.88 6.54
N LEU A 174 21.37 -2.71 5.38
CA LEU A 174 20.07 -3.31 5.07
C LEU A 174 20.10 -4.83 5.23
N PHE A 175 21.13 -5.51 4.72
CA PHE A 175 21.23 -6.96 4.83
C PHE A 175 21.32 -7.42 6.30
N VAL A 176 22.12 -6.75 7.10
CA VAL A 176 22.24 -7.04 8.55
C VAL A 176 20.90 -6.80 9.27
N ALA A 177 20.22 -5.68 8.97
CA ALA A 177 18.90 -5.38 9.54
C ALA A 177 17.86 -6.46 9.16
N MET A 178 17.84 -6.87 7.90
CA MET A 178 16.94 -7.93 7.43
C MET A 178 17.24 -9.30 8.06
N ILE A 179 18.52 -9.66 8.25
CA ILE A 179 18.87 -10.93 8.95
C ILE A 179 18.26 -10.94 10.35
N ARG A 180 18.35 -9.83 11.09
CA ARG A 180 17.78 -9.70 12.44
C ARG A 180 16.25 -9.77 12.41
N ALA A 181 15.61 -9.13 11.44
CA ALA A 181 14.16 -9.01 11.38
C ALA A 181 13.46 -10.28 10.85
N ILE A 182 14.01 -10.93 9.81
CA ILE A 182 13.33 -11.97 9.01
C ILE A 182 14.19 -13.21 8.73
N GLY A 183 15.39 -13.28 9.30
CA GLY A 183 16.32 -14.39 9.14
C GLY A 183 17.11 -14.40 7.83
N PRO A 184 18.22 -15.16 7.74
CA PRO A 184 19.20 -15.05 6.66
C PRO A 184 18.64 -15.47 5.29
N SER A 185 17.88 -16.56 5.22
CA SER A 185 17.29 -17.03 3.93
C SER A 185 16.32 -16.02 3.32
N SER A 186 15.52 -15.36 4.17
CA SER A 186 14.55 -14.35 3.72
C SER A 186 15.27 -13.04 3.37
N ALA A 187 16.28 -12.66 4.16
CA ALA A 187 17.12 -11.50 3.88
C ALA A 187 17.82 -11.60 2.52
N THR A 188 18.38 -12.78 2.19
CA THR A 188 19.02 -13.00 0.88
C THR A 188 18.05 -12.80 -0.28
N TYR A 189 16.82 -13.36 -0.17
CA TYR A 189 15.78 -13.18 -1.19
C TYR A 189 15.41 -11.71 -1.38
N HIS A 190 15.16 -10.98 -0.28
CA HIS A 190 14.79 -9.56 -0.34
C HIS A 190 15.95 -8.69 -0.83
N LEU A 191 17.19 -8.98 -0.44
CA LEU A 191 18.36 -8.27 -0.93
C LEU A 191 18.51 -8.39 -2.45
N TRP A 192 18.33 -9.59 -2.99
CA TRP A 192 18.34 -9.82 -4.43
C TRP A 192 17.24 -9.00 -5.14
N ARG A 193 16.04 -8.99 -4.60
CA ARG A 193 14.92 -8.22 -5.13
C ARG A 193 15.22 -6.71 -5.13
N TYR A 194 15.71 -6.16 -4.02
CA TYR A 194 16.00 -4.73 -3.90
C TYR A 194 17.18 -4.27 -4.76
N ARG A 195 18.17 -5.13 -4.96
CA ARG A 195 19.24 -4.87 -5.95
C ARG A 195 18.72 -4.87 -7.38
N GLY A 196 17.70 -5.65 -7.68
CA GLY A 196 16.97 -5.58 -8.96
C GLY A 196 16.30 -4.22 -9.16
N GLN A 197 15.69 -3.65 -8.14
CA GLN A 197 15.13 -2.30 -8.18
C GLN A 197 16.22 -1.23 -8.40
N LEU A 198 17.37 -1.33 -7.73
CA LEU A 198 18.51 -0.44 -7.98
C LEU A 198 18.99 -0.48 -9.45
N SER A 199 19.06 -1.68 -10.03
CA SER A 199 19.41 -1.84 -11.45
C SER A 199 18.35 -1.23 -12.36
N GLN A 200 17.07 -1.39 -12.02
CA GLN A 200 15.97 -0.80 -12.76
C GLN A 200 15.94 0.73 -12.65
N GLU A 201 16.21 1.28 -11.45
CA GLU A 201 16.28 2.73 -11.23
C GLU A 201 17.35 3.41 -12.07
N ARG A 202 18.49 2.74 -12.31
CA ARG A 202 19.57 3.23 -13.18
C ARG A 202 19.14 3.32 -14.65
N ILE A 203 18.18 2.51 -15.07
CA ILE A 203 17.65 2.48 -16.43
C ILE A 203 16.47 3.44 -16.56
N ASP A 204 15.46 3.25 -15.71
CA ASP A 204 14.23 4.05 -15.69
C ASP A 204 13.59 3.95 -14.29
N ALA A 205 13.74 4.98 -13.49
CA ALA A 205 13.20 5.05 -12.13
C ALA A 205 11.67 4.97 -12.09
N ARG A 206 10.97 5.40 -13.16
CA ARG A 206 9.50 5.34 -13.25
C ARG A 206 8.94 3.93 -13.14
N LYS A 207 9.76 2.92 -13.48
CA LYS A 207 9.40 1.49 -13.44
C LYS A 207 9.74 0.80 -12.12
N CYS A 208 10.26 1.54 -11.14
CA CYS A 208 10.54 1.01 -9.81
C CYS A 208 9.30 1.01 -8.93
N ASN A 209 9.28 0.14 -7.93
CA ASN A 209 8.21 0.06 -6.95
C ASN A 209 8.50 0.98 -5.75
N TRP A 210 7.60 1.90 -5.45
CA TRP A 210 7.71 2.80 -4.30
C TRP A 210 7.63 2.04 -2.96
N ASP A 211 6.81 1.00 -2.89
CA ASP A 211 6.61 0.20 -1.68
C ASP A 211 7.86 -0.58 -1.26
N ASP A 212 8.74 -0.90 -2.18
CA ASP A 212 10.03 -1.53 -1.87
C ASP A 212 10.97 -0.56 -1.12
N LEU A 213 10.99 0.73 -1.48
CA LEU A 213 11.74 1.74 -0.71
C LEU A 213 11.14 1.97 0.68
N TRP A 214 9.82 2.03 0.77
CA TRP A 214 9.12 2.14 2.05
C TRP A 214 9.43 0.95 2.97
N GLN A 215 9.43 -0.26 2.42
CA GLN A 215 9.82 -1.47 3.15
C GLN A 215 11.30 -1.45 3.59
N ILE A 216 12.21 -0.97 2.76
CA ILE A 216 13.63 -0.81 3.09
C ILE A 216 13.80 0.13 4.29
N ASN A 217 13.09 1.26 4.31
CA ASN A 217 13.10 2.18 5.45
C ASN A 217 12.68 1.50 6.75
N CYS A 218 11.61 0.67 6.70
CA CYS A 218 11.16 -0.07 7.89
C CYS A 218 12.24 -1.00 8.43
N PHE A 219 12.97 -1.69 7.57
CA PHE A 219 14.07 -2.56 8.02
C PHE A 219 15.25 -1.78 8.58
N LEU A 220 15.71 -0.73 7.88
CA LEU A 220 16.87 0.06 8.30
C LEU A 220 16.66 0.81 9.62
N LYS A 221 15.42 1.25 9.88
CA LYS A 221 15.05 1.99 11.09
C LYS A 221 14.42 1.11 12.17
N ASP A 222 14.44 -0.20 11.99
CA ASP A 222 13.82 -1.20 12.87
C ASP A 222 12.35 -0.93 13.19
N LYS A 223 11.63 -0.32 12.25
CA LYS A 223 10.21 0.02 12.39
C LYS A 223 9.30 -1.20 12.21
N THR A 224 8.06 -1.04 12.63
CA THR A 224 6.99 -2.04 12.52
C THR A 224 5.74 -1.41 11.94
N VAL A 225 4.81 -2.25 11.53
CA VAL A 225 3.51 -1.88 11.00
C VAL A 225 2.42 -2.50 11.87
N ALA A 226 1.39 -1.72 12.21
CA ALA A 226 0.15 -2.27 12.72
C ALA A 226 -0.69 -2.73 11.52
N VAL A 227 -1.12 -3.98 11.47
CA VAL A 227 -1.88 -4.53 10.34
C VAL A 227 -3.20 -5.09 10.83
N PHE A 228 -4.28 -4.77 10.16
CA PHE A 228 -5.58 -5.37 10.45
C PHE A 228 -5.54 -6.90 10.25
N ASN A 229 -6.08 -7.65 11.19
CA ASN A 229 -6.33 -9.09 11.06
C ASN A 229 -7.61 -9.38 10.26
N ARG A 230 -8.40 -8.35 9.99
CA ARG A 230 -9.57 -8.37 9.12
C ARG A 230 -9.19 -7.79 7.76
N ASN A 231 -9.80 -8.26 6.70
CA ASN A 231 -9.60 -7.65 5.38
C ASN A 231 -10.69 -6.60 5.16
N MET A 232 -10.29 -5.33 5.23
CA MET A 232 -11.19 -4.17 5.19
C MET A 232 -11.19 -3.48 3.83
N ILE A 233 -10.50 -4.04 2.84
CA ILE A 233 -10.36 -3.47 1.50
C ILE A 233 -10.51 -4.57 0.44
N THR A 234 -11.26 -4.27 -0.63
CA THR A 234 -11.29 -5.07 -1.85
C THR A 234 -10.53 -4.36 -2.96
N ASN A 235 -9.56 -5.03 -3.57
CA ASN A 235 -8.92 -4.55 -4.79
C ASN A 235 -9.71 -5.06 -6.00
N ILE A 236 -10.24 -4.14 -6.80
CA ILE A 236 -11.01 -4.41 -8.02
C ILE A 236 -10.20 -4.23 -9.31
N GLY A 237 -8.92 -3.85 -9.20
CA GLY A 237 -8.02 -3.58 -10.32
C GLY A 237 -7.31 -4.81 -10.91
N ASN A 238 -7.78 -6.04 -10.61
CA ASN A 238 -7.14 -7.29 -11.06
C ASN A 238 -7.61 -7.74 -12.46
N ASP A 239 -7.99 -6.82 -13.32
CA ASP A 239 -8.36 -7.07 -14.71
C ASP A 239 -7.14 -7.02 -15.66
N GLU A 240 -7.39 -7.06 -16.97
CA GLU A 240 -6.34 -7.03 -18.00
C GLU A 240 -5.52 -5.74 -18.01
N ARG A 241 -6.02 -4.65 -17.42
CA ARG A 241 -5.36 -3.35 -17.27
C ARG A 241 -4.40 -3.31 -16.08
N ALA A 242 -4.36 -4.38 -15.27
CA ALA A 242 -3.55 -4.44 -14.07
C ALA A 242 -2.05 -4.42 -14.38
N THR A 243 -1.29 -3.56 -13.71
CA THR A 243 0.16 -3.43 -13.88
C THR A 243 0.92 -4.63 -13.30
N HIS A 244 0.39 -5.25 -12.24
CA HIS A 244 1.14 -6.25 -11.47
C HIS A 244 0.42 -7.57 -11.19
N THR A 245 -0.92 -7.60 -11.22
CA THR A 245 -1.69 -8.78 -10.79
C THR A 245 -2.89 -8.96 -11.70
N VAL A 246 -2.89 -10.04 -12.51
CA VAL A 246 -4.02 -10.41 -13.38
C VAL A 246 -4.71 -11.63 -12.79
N GLY A 247 -6.02 -11.60 -12.68
CA GLY A 247 -6.88 -12.69 -12.23
C GLY A 247 -7.45 -12.53 -10.82
N ALA A 248 -8.45 -13.35 -10.49
CA ALA A 248 -9.15 -13.29 -9.20
C ALA A 248 -8.18 -13.54 -8.03
N SER A 249 -8.03 -12.56 -7.16
CA SER A 249 -7.23 -12.71 -5.95
C SER A 249 -7.97 -13.56 -4.93
N LEU A 250 -7.37 -14.67 -4.50
CA LEU A 250 -7.85 -15.47 -3.35
C LEU A 250 -7.92 -14.66 -2.04
N HIS A 251 -7.30 -13.47 -2.03
CA HIS A 251 -7.19 -12.57 -0.88
C HIS A 251 -8.25 -11.45 -0.88
N ALA A 252 -9.18 -11.46 -1.84
CA ALA A 252 -10.18 -10.40 -2.00
C ALA A 252 -11.40 -10.53 -1.08
N LYS A 253 -11.50 -11.60 -0.28
CA LYS A 253 -12.64 -11.77 0.61
C LYS A 253 -12.58 -10.78 1.76
N ILE A 254 -13.56 -9.90 1.83
CA ILE A 254 -13.77 -8.99 2.96
C ILE A 254 -14.09 -9.80 4.21
N ILE A 255 -13.50 -9.42 5.32
CA ILE A 255 -13.81 -9.92 6.67
C ILE A 255 -14.05 -8.68 7.53
N PRO A 256 -15.32 -8.23 7.66
CA PRO A 256 -15.64 -7.00 8.37
C PRO A 256 -15.39 -7.15 9.87
N ILE A 257 -15.19 -6.02 10.53
CA ILE A 257 -15.17 -5.93 11.99
C ILE A 257 -16.61 -5.93 12.48
N THR A 258 -16.92 -6.82 13.40
CA THR A 258 -18.26 -6.93 13.97
C THR A 258 -18.56 -5.83 14.99
N ASP A 259 -19.84 -5.57 15.28
CA ASP A 259 -20.23 -4.60 16.31
C ASP A 259 -19.70 -4.97 17.71
N ALA A 260 -19.61 -6.25 18.02
CA ALA A 260 -19.04 -6.72 19.28
C ALA A 260 -17.55 -6.40 19.37
N GLU A 261 -16.80 -6.58 18.29
CA GLU A 261 -15.37 -6.22 18.19
C GLU A 261 -15.17 -4.70 18.29
N PHE A 262 -16.02 -3.90 17.68
CA PHE A 262 -15.95 -2.43 17.79
C PHE A 262 -16.15 -1.95 19.23
N LYS A 263 -17.06 -2.57 19.97
CA LYS A 263 -17.36 -2.22 21.37
C LYS A 263 -16.33 -2.75 22.37
N SER A 264 -15.48 -3.68 21.96
CA SER A 264 -14.48 -4.31 22.82
C SER A 264 -13.18 -3.51 22.85
N SER A 265 -12.87 -2.89 23.98
CA SER A 265 -11.59 -2.17 24.14
C SER A 265 -10.36 -3.10 24.06
N THR A 266 -10.51 -4.37 24.42
CA THR A 266 -9.38 -5.33 24.44
C THR A 266 -9.01 -5.85 23.07
N CYS A 267 -9.94 -5.96 22.11
CA CYS A 267 -9.68 -6.45 20.76
C CYS A 267 -8.81 -5.50 19.93
N TRP A 268 -8.74 -4.23 20.30
CA TRP A 268 -7.98 -3.19 19.59
C TRP A 268 -6.53 -3.09 20.03
N ASN A 269 -6.11 -3.78 21.08
CA ASN A 269 -4.74 -3.70 21.57
C ASN A 269 -3.74 -4.19 20.51
N LEU A 270 -2.77 -3.35 20.15
CA LEU A 270 -1.66 -3.76 19.30
C LEU A 270 -0.64 -4.55 20.13
N PRO A 271 -0.38 -5.84 19.80
CA PRO A 271 0.61 -6.64 20.50
C PRO A 271 2.00 -5.98 20.50
N GLN A 272 2.77 -6.14 21.57
CA GLN A 272 4.15 -5.65 21.64
C GLN A 272 5.09 -6.44 20.72
N SER A 273 4.86 -7.74 20.57
CA SER A 273 5.68 -8.63 19.75
C SER A 273 5.20 -8.68 18.30
N ILE A 274 6.15 -8.91 17.40
CA ILE A 274 5.88 -9.22 15.99
C ILE A 274 5.13 -10.56 15.88
N ASP A 275 4.09 -10.61 15.05
CA ASP A 275 3.46 -11.87 14.67
C ASP A 275 4.33 -12.62 13.65
N LYS A 276 5.29 -13.39 14.17
CA LYS A 276 6.25 -14.14 13.37
C LYS A 276 5.58 -15.19 12.47
N LEU A 277 4.43 -15.73 12.88
CA LEU A 277 3.72 -16.73 12.09
C LEU A 277 3.17 -16.10 10.81
N SER A 278 2.50 -14.94 10.92
CA SER A 278 1.96 -14.21 9.77
C SER A 278 3.07 -13.66 8.87
N ASP A 279 4.15 -13.12 9.43
CA ASP A 279 5.29 -12.61 8.67
C ASP A 279 5.99 -13.74 7.89
N SER A 280 6.15 -14.93 8.49
CA SER A 280 6.70 -16.09 7.80
C SER A 280 5.82 -16.58 6.66
N TYR A 281 4.50 -16.57 6.85
CA TYR A 281 3.56 -16.86 5.77
C TYR A 281 3.68 -15.85 4.62
N PHE A 282 3.72 -14.56 4.92
CA PHE A 282 3.85 -13.48 3.94
C PHE A 282 5.11 -13.65 3.08
N ILE A 283 6.25 -13.95 3.70
CA ILE A 283 7.52 -14.20 2.99
C ILE A 283 7.39 -15.41 2.05
N ARG A 284 6.82 -16.51 2.55
CA ARG A 284 6.64 -17.72 1.77
C ARG A 284 5.74 -17.49 0.56
N ASP A 285 4.61 -16.82 0.76
CA ASP A 285 3.67 -16.47 -0.29
C ASP A 285 4.32 -15.60 -1.37
N ARG A 286 5.07 -14.57 -0.99
CA ARG A 286 5.84 -13.73 -1.94
C ARG A 286 6.88 -14.52 -2.73
N LYS A 287 7.61 -15.44 -2.09
CA LYS A 287 8.61 -16.30 -2.77
C LYS A 287 7.94 -17.19 -3.82
N ILE A 288 6.84 -17.85 -3.46
CA ILE A 288 6.08 -18.72 -4.37
C ILE A 288 5.54 -17.92 -5.55
N SER A 289 4.91 -16.79 -5.30
CA SER A 289 4.36 -15.90 -6.34
C SER A 289 5.44 -15.38 -7.30
N SER A 290 6.66 -15.11 -6.80
CA SER A 290 7.79 -14.69 -7.64
C SER A 290 8.29 -15.83 -8.53
N ILE A 291 8.35 -17.05 -8.02
CA ILE A 291 8.75 -18.23 -8.80
C ILE A 291 7.72 -18.51 -9.91
N ILE A 292 6.43 -18.43 -9.58
CA ILE A 292 5.36 -18.63 -10.57
C ILE A 292 5.46 -17.58 -11.69
N ARG A 293 5.59 -16.30 -11.35
CA ARG A 293 5.75 -15.23 -12.34
C ARG A 293 6.98 -15.42 -13.23
N MET A 294 8.10 -15.86 -12.66
CA MET A 294 9.31 -16.16 -13.41
C MET A 294 9.08 -17.31 -14.39
N LYS A 295 8.42 -18.38 -13.95
CA LYS A 295 8.09 -19.54 -14.82
C LYS A 295 7.17 -19.12 -15.98
N VAL A 296 6.14 -18.31 -15.72
CA VAL A 296 5.25 -17.79 -16.76
C VAL A 296 6.03 -16.96 -17.78
N ARG A 297 6.87 -16.01 -17.32
CA ARG A 297 7.69 -15.17 -18.21
C ARG A 297 8.64 -16.01 -19.09
N ILE A 298 9.25 -17.07 -18.53
CA ILE A 298 10.11 -17.99 -19.30
C ILE A 298 9.28 -18.74 -20.35
N ARG A 299 8.13 -19.30 -19.97
CA ARG A 299 7.23 -19.99 -20.91
C ARG A 299 6.80 -19.09 -22.07
N THR A 300 6.34 -17.85 -21.76
CA THR A 300 5.94 -16.87 -22.77
C THR A 300 7.10 -16.53 -23.72
N ARG A 301 8.32 -16.34 -23.20
CA ARG A 301 9.51 -16.07 -24.05
C ARG A 301 9.91 -17.24 -24.92
N LEU A 302 9.64 -18.47 -24.49
CA LEU A 302 9.93 -19.69 -25.23
C LEU A 302 8.77 -20.14 -26.12
N GLY A 303 7.67 -19.41 -26.21
CA GLY A 303 6.47 -19.76 -26.99
C GLY A 303 5.75 -21.02 -26.49
N LEU A 304 6.02 -21.44 -25.24
CA LEU A 304 5.38 -22.59 -24.59
C LEU A 304 4.09 -22.16 -23.90
N ARG A 305 2.97 -22.76 -24.29
CA ARG A 305 1.65 -22.61 -23.64
C ARG A 305 1.57 -23.37 -22.32
#